data_b39c742d160035534064c6f153861de8
#
_entry.id   b39c742d160035534064c6f153861de8
#
_cell.length_a   1.000
_cell.length_b   1.000
_cell.length_c   1.000
_cell.angle_alpha   90.00
_cell.angle_beta   90.00
_cell.angle_gamma   90.00
#
_symmetry.space_group_name_H-M   'P 1'
#
loop_
_entity.id
_entity.type
_entity.pdbx_description
1 polymer ?
#
loop_
_entity_poly.entity_id
_entity_poly.type
_entity_poly.pdbx_seq_one_letter_code
_entity_poly.pdbx_strand_id
1 'polypeptide(L)'
;MILPYLAAVLLALATAYSAVVSFRQKPEEGSAKASWIFPEGAKRPTRIFISIATLLLLVALGAWFSINARNSTPRSMRFLIPEGYSGWVRIEFEVSGAPALPEEAGQPLLRIPPSGTLRTSSPEQYGWVNNSYGFYSSAGVRPIPDSGPGKLIWGKINGEASGASGKRKYEEFFVGTQQQFKGQIEGAKPKD
;
A
#
# COMPACT_ATOMS: atom_id res chain seq x y z
N MET A 1 8.93 7.98 4.57
CA MET A 1 8.27 8.93 3.65
C MET A 1 7.56 10.08 4.39
N ILE A 2 8.17 10.70 5.40
CA ILE A 2 7.55 11.77 6.23
C ILE A 2 8.02 13.16 5.79
N LEU A 3 9.17 13.25 5.12
CA LEU A 3 9.83 14.52 4.74
C LEU A 3 8.97 15.46 3.87
N PRO A 4 8.26 15.02 2.81
CA PRO A 4 7.45 15.92 2.00
C PRO A 4 6.25 16.53 2.75
N TYR A 5 5.79 15.86 3.80
CA TYR A 5 4.69 16.36 4.65
C TYR A 5 5.12 17.48 5.57
N LEU A 6 6.26 17.33 6.21
CA LEU A 6 6.84 18.38 7.05
C LEU A 6 7.07 19.65 6.23
N ALA A 7 7.53 19.51 4.99
CA ALA A 7 7.73 20.64 4.10
C ALA A 7 6.39 21.33 3.73
N ALA A 8 5.35 20.58 3.41
CA ALA A 8 4.03 21.14 3.08
C ALA A 8 3.36 21.81 4.28
N VAL A 9 3.45 21.21 5.47
CA VAL A 9 2.93 21.79 6.72
C VAL A 9 3.69 23.04 7.10
N LEU A 10 5.02 23.06 6.99
CA LEU A 10 5.83 24.23 7.27
C LEU A 10 5.56 25.36 6.29
N LEU A 11 5.34 25.05 5.01
CA LEU A 11 4.98 26.04 4.00
C LEU A 11 3.60 26.64 4.28
N ALA A 12 2.63 25.81 4.67
CA ALA A 12 1.28 26.27 5.06
C ALA A 12 1.30 27.13 6.30
N LEU A 13 2.09 26.77 7.31
CA LEU A 13 2.27 27.57 8.53
C LEU A 13 3.00 28.89 8.24
N ALA A 14 4.00 28.88 7.36
CA ALA A 14 4.72 30.09 6.96
C ALA A 14 3.82 31.07 6.18
N THR A 15 2.94 30.56 5.29
CA THR A 15 1.97 31.38 4.55
C THR A 15 0.88 31.92 5.46
N ALA A 16 0.37 31.13 6.40
CA ALA A 16 -0.61 31.57 7.38
C ALA A 16 -0.02 32.60 8.35
N TYR A 17 1.22 32.38 8.82
CA TYR A 17 1.93 33.31 9.67
C TYR A 17 2.22 34.63 8.96
N SER A 18 2.66 34.61 7.70
CA SER A 18 2.90 35.82 6.91
C SER A 18 1.60 36.61 6.67
N ALA A 19 0.49 35.94 6.48
CA ALA A 19 -0.81 36.57 6.34
C ALA A 19 -1.26 37.25 7.66
N VAL A 20 -1.05 36.61 8.80
CA VAL A 20 -1.38 37.16 10.14
C VAL A 20 -0.45 38.35 10.50
N VAL A 21 0.85 38.22 10.20
CA VAL A 21 1.81 39.31 10.45
C VAL A 21 1.53 40.52 9.56
N SER A 22 1.20 40.30 8.29
CA SER A 22 0.80 41.40 7.37
C SER A 22 -0.51 42.08 7.79
N PHE A 23 -1.36 41.40 8.54
CA PHE A 23 -2.60 41.99 9.08
C PHE A 23 -2.34 42.86 10.32
N ARG A 24 -1.25 42.62 11.06
CA ARG A 24 -0.91 43.31 12.31
C ARG A 24 0.00 44.54 12.13
N GLN A 25 0.72 44.61 11.01
CA GLN A 25 1.59 45.76 10.77
C GLN A 25 0.81 46.92 10.14
N LYS A 26 0.65 48.04 10.91
CA LYS A 26 0.36 49.35 10.34
C LYS A 26 1.44 49.65 9.28
N PRO A 27 1.08 50.26 8.12
CA PRO A 27 2.08 50.63 7.15
C PRO A 27 3.00 51.69 7.74
N GLU A 28 4.20 51.32 8.11
CA GLU A 28 5.29 52.26 8.22
C GLU A 28 5.85 52.52 6.81
N GLU A 29 5.76 53.78 6.39
CA GLU A 29 6.34 54.26 5.15
C GLU A 29 7.87 53.92 5.16
N GLY A 30 8.30 53.05 4.24
CA GLY A 30 9.70 52.84 3.93
C GLY A 30 10.27 51.43 3.94
N SER A 31 9.49 50.36 4.12
CA SER A 31 10.04 49.01 4.13
C SER A 31 9.64 48.21 2.89
N ALA A 32 10.58 48.09 1.93
CA ALA A 32 10.51 47.13 0.81
C ALA A 32 10.67 45.71 1.36
N LYS A 33 9.57 45.07 1.85
CA LYS A 33 9.61 43.69 2.35
C LYS A 33 8.50 42.83 1.76
N ALA A 34 8.92 41.77 1.11
CA ALA A 34 8.15 40.59 0.72
C ALA A 34 6.92 40.85 -0.17
N SER A 35 7.09 41.58 -1.26
CA SER A 35 6.04 41.86 -2.27
C SER A 35 5.72 40.66 -3.18
N TRP A 36 6.47 39.60 -3.09
CA TRP A 36 6.34 38.43 -3.98
C TRP A 36 5.14 37.51 -3.68
N ILE A 37 4.56 37.59 -2.46
CA ILE A 37 3.39 36.78 -2.09
C ILE A 37 2.07 37.46 -2.46
N PHE A 38 2.02 38.80 -2.43
CA PHE A 38 0.81 39.53 -2.77
C PHE A 38 1.15 40.71 -3.69
N PRO A 39 0.46 40.87 -4.81
CA PRO A 39 0.69 41.99 -5.72
C PRO A 39 0.42 43.30 -4.97
N GLU A 40 1.38 44.25 -5.12
CA GLU A 40 1.21 45.61 -4.56
C GLU A 40 -0.08 46.24 -5.12
N GLY A 41 -0.91 46.75 -4.23
CA GLY A 41 -2.17 47.35 -4.60
C GLY A 41 -3.40 46.43 -4.55
N ALA A 42 -3.26 45.15 -4.17
CA ALA A 42 -4.43 44.28 -3.99
C ALA A 42 -5.36 44.83 -2.92
N LYS A 43 -6.63 45.08 -3.30
CA LYS A 43 -7.68 45.56 -2.38
C LYS A 43 -7.91 44.51 -1.29
N ARG A 44 -8.29 44.96 -0.07
CA ARG A 44 -8.57 44.10 1.09
C ARG A 44 -9.41 42.83 0.76
N PRO A 45 -10.50 42.89 -0.04
CA PRO A 45 -11.28 41.73 -0.39
C PRO A 45 -10.45 40.66 -1.16
N THR A 46 -9.57 41.09 -2.07
CA THR A 46 -8.73 40.15 -2.86
C THR A 46 -7.79 39.33 -1.97
N ARG A 47 -7.23 39.94 -0.92
CA ARG A 47 -6.36 39.21 0.03
C ARG A 47 -7.14 38.18 0.84
N ILE A 48 -8.37 38.51 1.25
CA ILE A 48 -9.24 37.55 1.95
C ILE A 48 -9.62 36.39 1.04
N PHE A 49 -9.97 36.65 -0.22
CA PHE A 49 -10.28 35.58 -1.20
C PHE A 49 -9.10 34.66 -1.43
N ILE A 50 -7.88 35.18 -1.58
CA ILE A 50 -6.67 34.38 -1.76
C ILE A 50 -6.44 33.50 -0.52
N SER A 51 -6.57 34.02 0.68
CA SER A 51 -6.40 33.26 1.92
C SER A 51 -7.43 32.12 2.07
N ILE A 52 -8.69 32.37 1.75
CA ILE A 52 -9.77 31.37 1.77
C ILE A 52 -9.49 30.28 0.70
N ALA A 53 -9.13 30.69 -0.52
CA ALA A 53 -8.82 29.74 -1.60
C ALA A 53 -7.64 28.83 -1.25
N THR A 54 -6.60 29.39 -0.64
CA THR A 54 -5.43 28.61 -0.17
C THR A 54 -5.82 27.64 0.93
N LEU A 55 -6.66 28.06 1.89
CA LEU A 55 -7.14 27.18 2.95
C LEU A 55 -7.98 26.04 2.39
N LEU A 56 -8.89 26.31 1.47
CA LEU A 56 -9.72 25.29 0.82
C LEU A 56 -8.86 24.28 0.03
N LEU A 57 -7.83 24.77 -0.68
CA LEU A 57 -6.90 23.92 -1.41
C LEU A 57 -6.14 22.98 -0.45
N LEU A 58 -5.67 23.49 0.68
CA LEU A 58 -4.97 22.68 1.68
C LEU A 58 -5.88 21.62 2.31
N VAL A 59 -7.13 21.96 2.59
CA VAL A 59 -8.13 21.02 3.10
C VAL A 59 -8.41 19.93 2.05
N ALA A 60 -8.58 20.31 0.78
CA ALA A 60 -8.81 19.37 -0.31
C ALA A 60 -7.61 18.42 -0.52
N LEU A 61 -6.40 18.95 -0.49
CA LEU A 61 -5.16 18.14 -0.56
C LEU A 61 -5.03 17.20 0.63
N GLY A 62 -5.34 17.66 1.84
CA GLY A 62 -5.32 16.83 3.05
C GLY A 62 -6.37 15.72 3.00
N ALA A 63 -7.57 16.01 2.53
CA ALA A 63 -8.62 15.01 2.34
C ALA A 63 -8.24 13.97 1.27
N TRP A 64 -7.79 14.42 0.11
CA TRP A 64 -7.31 13.55 -0.97
C TRP A 64 -6.20 12.61 -0.50
N PHE A 65 -5.24 13.17 0.25
CA PHE A 65 -4.15 12.39 0.81
C PHE A 65 -4.63 11.37 1.85
N SER A 66 -5.56 11.76 2.74
CA SER A 66 -6.10 10.84 3.75
C SER A 66 -6.84 9.67 3.13
N ILE A 67 -7.56 9.90 2.02
CA ILE A 67 -8.24 8.85 1.25
C ILE A 67 -7.20 7.91 0.61
N ASN A 68 -6.17 8.47 -0.03
CA ASN A 68 -5.11 7.67 -0.66
C ASN A 68 -4.29 6.87 0.37
N ALA A 69 -3.99 7.45 1.53
CA ALA A 69 -3.28 6.76 2.60
C ALA A 69 -4.07 5.57 3.16
N ARG A 70 -5.40 5.69 3.29
CA ARG A 70 -6.27 4.58 3.72
C ARG A 70 -6.27 3.43 2.71
N ASN A 71 -6.26 3.75 1.43
CA ASN A 71 -6.22 2.75 0.34
C ASN A 71 -4.84 2.07 0.23
N SER A 72 -3.79 2.67 0.79
CA SER A 72 -2.42 2.14 0.79
C SER A 72 -2.06 1.40 2.08
N THR A 73 -2.96 1.32 3.06
CA THR A 73 -2.72 0.58 4.30
C THR A 73 -2.74 -0.92 3.99
N PRO A 74 -1.65 -1.67 4.25
CA PRO A 74 -1.63 -3.10 4.01
C PRO A 74 -2.69 -3.78 4.86
N ARG A 75 -3.47 -4.66 4.25
CA ARG A 75 -4.50 -5.44 4.93
C ARG A 75 -4.09 -6.90 4.99
N SER A 76 -4.35 -7.56 6.14
CA SER A 76 -4.18 -8.99 6.27
C SER A 76 -4.95 -9.73 5.19
N MET A 77 -4.33 -10.72 4.58
CA MET A 77 -4.94 -11.57 3.59
C MET A 77 -5.24 -12.95 4.17
N ARG A 78 -6.30 -13.57 3.69
CA ARG A 78 -6.66 -14.95 4.06
C ARG A 78 -6.43 -15.88 2.91
N PHE A 79 -5.53 -16.85 3.10
CA PHE A 79 -5.17 -17.85 2.11
C PHE A 79 -5.92 -19.15 2.38
N LEU A 80 -6.73 -19.57 1.42
CA LEU A 80 -7.42 -20.86 1.45
C LEU A 80 -6.75 -21.81 0.46
N ILE A 81 -6.15 -22.87 0.98
CA ILE A 81 -5.36 -23.86 0.26
C ILE A 81 -6.18 -25.17 0.23
N PRO A 82 -6.21 -25.91 -0.88
CA PRO A 82 -6.93 -27.19 -0.91
C PRO A 82 -6.41 -28.15 0.14
N GLU A 83 -7.30 -28.88 0.80
CA GLU A 83 -6.89 -29.95 1.75
C GLU A 83 -6.00 -30.97 1.06
N GLY A 84 -4.90 -31.36 1.72
CA GLY A 84 -3.92 -32.29 1.16
C GLY A 84 -2.94 -31.69 0.15
N TYR A 85 -3.05 -30.40 -0.16
CA TYR A 85 -2.09 -29.74 -1.04
C TYR A 85 -0.69 -29.66 -0.40
N SER A 86 0.33 -30.04 -1.18
CA SER A 86 1.74 -29.85 -0.85
C SER A 86 2.49 -29.41 -2.11
N GLY A 87 3.24 -28.31 -2.02
CA GLY A 87 3.96 -27.76 -3.15
C GLY A 87 4.07 -26.24 -3.12
N TRP A 88 4.60 -25.68 -4.21
CA TRP A 88 4.72 -24.25 -4.37
C TRP A 88 3.36 -23.61 -4.69
N VAL A 89 3.05 -22.53 -3.99
CA VAL A 89 1.94 -21.64 -4.28
C VAL A 89 2.50 -20.37 -4.88
N ARG A 90 1.92 -19.92 -6.00
CA ARG A 90 2.28 -18.68 -6.67
C ARG A 90 1.04 -17.83 -6.90
N ILE A 91 1.09 -16.59 -6.45
CA ILE A 91 0.04 -15.59 -6.69
C ILE A 91 0.62 -14.53 -7.63
N GLU A 92 -0.04 -14.31 -8.77
CA GLU A 92 0.29 -13.22 -9.69
C GLU A 92 -0.73 -12.10 -9.53
N PHE A 93 -0.24 -10.92 -9.15
CA PHE A 93 -1.04 -9.72 -8.94
C PHE A 93 -1.06 -8.81 -10.19
N GLU A 94 -2.02 -7.89 -10.24
CA GLU A 94 -2.14 -6.89 -11.30
C GLU A 94 -2.24 -7.50 -12.71
N VAL A 95 -2.79 -8.71 -12.81
CA VAL A 95 -2.94 -9.42 -14.09
C VAL A 95 -4.17 -8.90 -14.82
N SER A 96 -3.98 -8.28 -15.98
CA SER A 96 -5.08 -7.79 -16.80
C SER A 96 -6.03 -8.92 -17.20
N GLY A 97 -7.34 -8.70 -17.04
CA GLY A 97 -8.38 -9.68 -17.36
C GLY A 97 -8.58 -10.79 -16.34
N ALA A 98 -7.76 -10.87 -15.29
CA ALA A 98 -8.01 -11.79 -14.18
C ALA A 98 -9.08 -11.21 -13.23
N PRO A 99 -9.82 -12.08 -12.50
CA PRO A 99 -10.78 -11.61 -11.50
C PRO A 99 -10.09 -10.88 -10.34
N ALA A 100 -10.78 -9.90 -9.76
CA ALA A 100 -10.34 -9.29 -8.51
C ALA A 100 -10.53 -10.28 -7.35
N LEU A 101 -9.72 -10.12 -6.29
CA LEU A 101 -9.88 -10.92 -5.08
C LEU A 101 -11.21 -10.58 -4.39
N PRO A 102 -12.03 -11.58 -4.04
CA PRO A 102 -13.18 -11.34 -3.19
C PRO A 102 -12.74 -10.94 -1.79
N GLU A 103 -13.57 -10.18 -1.10
CA GLU A 103 -13.36 -9.82 0.30
C GLU A 103 -14.32 -10.60 1.21
N GLU A 104 -13.80 -11.13 2.30
CA GLU A 104 -14.57 -11.77 3.37
C GLU A 104 -14.17 -11.14 4.71
N ALA A 105 -15.14 -10.65 5.46
CA ALA A 105 -14.92 -9.95 6.73
C ALA A 105 -13.89 -8.79 6.63
N GLY A 106 -13.88 -8.06 5.52
CA GLY A 106 -12.95 -6.95 5.28
C GLY A 106 -11.52 -7.36 4.94
N GLN A 107 -11.27 -8.64 4.69
CA GLN A 107 -9.97 -9.17 4.27
C GLN A 107 -10.04 -9.75 2.85
N PRO A 108 -9.03 -9.49 2.00
CA PRO A 108 -8.92 -10.17 0.72
C PRO A 108 -8.79 -11.68 0.91
N LEU A 109 -9.58 -12.44 0.16
CA LEU A 109 -9.62 -13.89 0.22
C LEU A 109 -8.92 -14.47 -1.01
N LEU A 110 -7.85 -15.22 -0.78
CA LEU A 110 -7.07 -15.91 -1.81
C LEU A 110 -7.38 -17.41 -1.79
N ARG A 111 -8.30 -17.84 -2.65
CA ARG A 111 -8.59 -19.27 -2.81
C ARG A 111 -7.63 -19.85 -3.82
N ILE A 112 -6.65 -20.62 -3.35
CA ILE A 112 -5.63 -21.26 -4.18
C ILE A 112 -6.26 -22.42 -4.93
N PRO A 113 -6.12 -22.48 -6.27
CA PRO A 113 -6.58 -23.64 -7.03
C PRO A 113 -5.66 -24.86 -6.82
N PRO A 114 -6.10 -26.08 -7.19
CA PRO A 114 -5.25 -27.28 -7.10
C PRO A 114 -3.94 -27.20 -7.89
N SER A 115 -3.86 -26.34 -8.90
CA SER A 115 -2.63 -26.08 -9.65
C SER A 115 -1.56 -25.33 -8.87
N GLY A 116 -1.91 -24.73 -7.70
CA GLY A 116 -1.02 -23.91 -6.91
C GLY A 116 -0.85 -22.47 -7.41
N THR A 117 -1.33 -22.12 -8.61
CA THR A 117 -1.15 -20.79 -9.17
C THR A 117 -2.46 -20.02 -9.21
N LEU A 118 -2.50 -18.88 -8.51
CA LEU A 118 -3.62 -17.93 -8.52
C LEU A 118 -3.25 -16.67 -9.29
N ARG A 119 -4.14 -16.20 -10.16
CA ARG A 119 -3.98 -14.94 -10.91
C ARG A 119 -5.10 -13.99 -10.54
N THR A 120 -4.74 -12.73 -10.26
CA THR A 120 -5.72 -11.71 -9.89
C THR A 120 -5.38 -10.35 -10.47
N SER A 121 -6.40 -9.53 -10.74
CA SER A 121 -6.24 -8.13 -11.10
C SER A 121 -6.02 -7.22 -9.88
N SER A 122 -6.23 -7.74 -8.66
CA SER A 122 -6.01 -6.97 -7.43
C SER A 122 -4.54 -6.60 -7.26
N PRO A 123 -4.24 -5.44 -6.65
CA PRO A 123 -2.87 -5.04 -6.37
C PRO A 123 -2.26 -5.90 -5.26
N GLU A 124 -0.94 -6.09 -5.34
CA GLU A 124 -0.17 -6.69 -4.25
C GLU A 124 -0.25 -5.83 -2.99
N GLN A 125 -0.35 -6.48 -1.82
CA GLN A 125 -0.35 -5.79 -0.53
C GLN A 125 1.06 -5.79 0.05
N TYR A 126 1.67 -4.61 0.17
CA TYR A 126 2.97 -4.44 0.78
C TYR A 126 2.86 -4.03 2.24
N GLY A 127 3.70 -4.60 3.08
CA GLY A 127 3.84 -4.21 4.48
C GLY A 127 3.81 -5.40 5.43
N TRP A 128 4.05 -5.09 6.72
CA TRP A 128 4.01 -6.08 7.78
C TRP A 128 2.55 -6.33 8.18
N VAL A 129 2.00 -7.44 7.74
CA VAL A 129 0.63 -7.88 8.08
C VAL A 129 0.63 -9.34 8.50
N ASN A 130 -0.26 -9.68 9.42
CA ASN A 130 -0.46 -11.06 9.84
C ASN A 130 -1.45 -11.73 8.89
N ASN A 131 -0.93 -12.38 7.85
CA ASN A 131 -1.73 -13.20 6.97
C ASN A 131 -2.20 -14.48 7.67
N SER A 132 -3.36 -14.99 7.30
CA SER A 132 -3.89 -16.26 7.82
C SER A 132 -3.94 -17.30 6.71
N TYR A 133 -3.60 -18.53 7.07
CA TYR A 133 -3.57 -19.68 6.15
C TYR A 133 -4.50 -20.77 6.66
N GLY A 134 -5.22 -21.44 5.76
CA GLY A 134 -6.09 -22.54 6.10
C GLY A 134 -6.26 -23.52 4.94
N PHE A 135 -6.31 -24.80 5.29
CA PHE A 135 -6.78 -25.82 4.35
C PHE A 135 -8.30 -25.78 4.26
N TYR A 136 -8.84 -25.75 3.06
CA TYR A 136 -10.28 -25.83 2.84
C TYR A 136 -10.70 -27.19 2.26
N SER A 137 -11.82 -27.69 2.73
CA SER A 137 -12.46 -28.92 2.23
C SER A 137 -13.98 -28.78 2.32
N SER A 138 -14.73 -29.82 1.97
CA SER A 138 -16.19 -29.88 2.19
C SER A 138 -16.57 -29.84 3.68
N ALA A 139 -15.65 -30.22 4.58
CA ALA A 139 -15.87 -30.19 6.03
C ALA A 139 -15.61 -28.80 6.65
N GLY A 140 -15.08 -27.83 5.88
CA GLY A 140 -14.77 -26.50 6.36
C GLY A 140 -13.31 -26.07 6.18
N VAL A 141 -12.86 -25.13 6.99
CA VAL A 141 -11.49 -24.58 6.94
C VAL A 141 -10.73 -24.96 8.21
N ARG A 142 -9.57 -25.59 8.03
CA ARG A 142 -8.64 -25.94 9.10
C ARG A 142 -7.41 -25.01 9.06
N PRO A 143 -7.06 -24.31 10.16
CA PRO A 143 -5.89 -23.41 10.19
C PRO A 143 -4.59 -24.12 9.87
N ILE A 144 -3.68 -23.41 9.19
CA ILE A 144 -2.31 -23.83 8.91
C ILE A 144 -1.37 -22.91 9.67
N PRO A 145 -0.51 -23.44 10.57
CA PRO A 145 0.51 -22.64 11.25
C PRO A 145 1.57 -22.17 10.23
N ASP A 146 1.85 -20.88 10.23
CA ASP A 146 2.95 -20.29 9.42
C ASP A 146 4.21 -20.05 10.25
N SER A 147 4.17 -20.32 11.55
CA SER A 147 5.26 -20.17 12.50
C SER A 147 5.14 -21.20 13.64
N GLY A 148 6.23 -21.41 14.38
CA GLY A 148 6.24 -22.32 15.54
C GLY A 148 6.14 -23.81 15.21
N PRO A 149 5.75 -24.64 16.21
CA PRO A 149 5.58 -26.08 16.01
C PRO A 149 4.48 -26.39 15.00
N GLY A 150 4.74 -27.36 14.12
CA GLY A 150 3.79 -27.75 13.06
C GLY A 150 3.71 -26.79 11.88
N LYS A 151 4.65 -25.84 11.75
CA LYS A 151 4.75 -24.92 10.62
C LYS A 151 4.73 -25.65 9.29
N LEU A 152 3.89 -25.20 8.36
CA LEU A 152 3.75 -25.75 7.01
C LEU A 152 3.95 -24.71 5.90
N ILE A 153 4.18 -23.43 6.22
CA ILE A 153 4.41 -22.35 5.24
C ILE A 153 5.89 -21.97 5.27
N TRP A 154 6.57 -22.09 4.12
CA TRP A 154 8.00 -21.89 3.99
C TRP A 154 8.34 -21.00 2.81
N GLY A 155 9.52 -20.38 2.83
CA GLY A 155 10.14 -19.73 1.67
C GLY A 155 9.29 -18.62 1.07
N LYS A 156 8.63 -17.79 1.88
CA LYS A 156 7.84 -16.65 1.39
C LYS A 156 8.75 -15.67 0.66
N ILE A 157 8.45 -15.40 -0.60
CA ILE A 157 9.20 -14.50 -1.48
C ILE A 157 8.19 -13.62 -2.23
N ASN A 158 8.46 -12.33 -2.26
CA ASN A 158 7.77 -11.39 -3.13
C ASN A 158 8.74 -10.92 -4.21
N GLY A 159 8.27 -10.78 -5.43
CA GLY A 159 9.14 -10.39 -6.54
C GLY A 159 8.38 -9.82 -7.73
N GLU A 160 9.16 -9.40 -8.72
CA GLU A 160 8.65 -8.99 -10.02
C GLU A 160 9.22 -9.92 -11.10
N ALA A 161 8.36 -10.43 -11.97
CA ALA A 161 8.74 -11.15 -13.17
C ALA A 161 8.45 -10.29 -14.40
N SER A 162 9.43 -10.17 -15.29
CA SER A 162 9.25 -9.52 -16.59
C SER A 162 8.87 -10.56 -17.64
N GLY A 163 7.78 -10.35 -18.36
CA GLY A 163 7.33 -11.22 -19.44
C GLY A 163 6.84 -10.42 -20.65
N ALA A 164 6.39 -11.10 -21.68
CA ALA A 164 5.89 -10.49 -22.92
C ALA A 164 4.72 -9.50 -22.69
N SER A 165 3.97 -9.66 -21.58
CA SER A 165 2.84 -8.80 -21.17
C SER A 165 3.24 -7.73 -20.14
N GLY A 166 4.55 -7.46 -19.95
CA GLY A 166 5.04 -6.46 -18.99
C GLY A 166 5.53 -7.07 -17.68
N LYS A 167 5.77 -6.19 -16.71
CA LYS A 167 6.17 -6.59 -15.35
C LYS A 167 4.95 -7.09 -14.58
N ARG A 168 5.11 -8.22 -13.90
CA ARG A 168 4.09 -8.81 -13.03
C ARG A 168 4.67 -8.99 -11.64
N LYS A 169 3.92 -8.59 -10.64
CA LYS A 169 4.25 -8.79 -9.24
C LYS A 169 3.75 -10.16 -8.81
N TYR A 170 4.52 -10.84 -8.00
CA TYR A 170 4.11 -12.14 -7.49
C TYR A 170 4.54 -12.35 -6.04
N GLU A 171 3.77 -13.17 -5.34
CA GLU A 171 4.12 -13.76 -4.05
C GLU A 171 4.21 -15.27 -4.23
N GLU A 172 5.26 -15.86 -3.69
CA GLU A 172 5.49 -17.31 -3.69
C GLU A 172 5.75 -17.81 -2.29
N PHE A 173 5.25 -19.02 -1.99
CA PHE A 173 5.60 -19.75 -0.79
C PHE A 173 5.37 -21.26 -0.99
N PHE A 174 6.03 -22.07 -0.17
CA PHE A 174 5.85 -23.50 -0.18
C PHE A 174 4.92 -23.96 0.95
N VAL A 175 4.03 -24.89 0.63
CA VAL A 175 3.13 -25.56 1.57
C VAL A 175 3.57 -26.98 1.76
N GLY A 176 3.86 -27.38 3.00
CA GLY A 176 4.30 -28.73 3.33
C GLY A 176 5.22 -28.78 4.52
N THR A 177 5.81 -29.95 4.79
CA THR A 177 6.77 -30.13 5.87
C THR A 177 8.12 -29.48 5.55
N GLN A 178 8.93 -29.20 6.56
CA GLN A 178 10.28 -28.67 6.37
C GLN A 178 11.16 -29.59 5.50
N GLN A 179 11.00 -30.91 5.66
CA GLN A 179 11.76 -31.88 4.88
C GLN A 179 11.38 -31.81 3.39
N GLN A 180 10.09 -31.72 3.08
CA GLN A 180 9.61 -31.53 1.70
C GLN A 180 10.14 -30.23 1.09
N PHE A 181 10.10 -29.13 1.84
CA PHE A 181 10.64 -27.84 1.39
C PHE A 181 12.13 -27.91 1.08
N LYS A 182 12.94 -28.51 1.98
CA LYS A 182 14.38 -28.68 1.76
C LYS A 182 14.65 -29.53 0.51
N GLY A 183 13.94 -30.62 0.33
CA GLY A 183 14.09 -31.49 -0.86
C GLY A 183 13.78 -30.74 -2.16
N GLN A 184 12.82 -29.81 -2.16
CA GLN A 184 12.53 -29.00 -3.35
C GLN A 184 13.66 -28.02 -3.69
N ILE A 185 14.27 -27.37 -2.68
CA ILE A 185 15.38 -26.44 -2.89
C ILE A 185 16.66 -27.19 -3.34
N GLU A 186 16.94 -28.31 -2.72
CA GLU A 186 18.14 -29.13 -3.07
C GLU A 186 18.03 -29.74 -4.48
N GLY A 187 16.82 -30.16 -4.87
CA GLY A 187 16.55 -30.66 -6.21
C GLY A 187 16.59 -29.61 -7.32
N ALA A 188 16.44 -28.33 -6.96
CA ALA A 188 16.50 -27.19 -7.89
C ALA A 188 17.94 -26.67 -8.11
N LYS A 189 18.93 -27.09 -7.31
CA LYS A 189 20.34 -26.74 -7.56
C LYS A 189 20.84 -27.40 -8.82
N PRO A 190 21.56 -26.69 -9.72
CA PRO A 190 22.27 -27.30 -10.84
C PRO A 190 23.20 -28.39 -10.27
N LYS A 191 23.15 -29.57 -10.87
CA LYS A 191 24.18 -30.59 -10.62
C LYS A 191 25.44 -30.13 -11.36
N ASP A 192 26.45 -29.74 -10.61
CA ASP A 192 27.81 -29.47 -11.14
C ASP A 192 28.35 -30.67 -11.89
#